data_d066297c4cc0a37d7884b2cc413ba657
#
_entry.id   d066297c4cc0a37d7884b2cc413ba657
#
_cell.length_a   1.000
_cell.length_b   1.000
_cell.length_c   1.000
_cell.angle_alpha   90.00
_cell.angle_beta   90.00
_cell.angle_gamma   90.00
#
_symmetry.space_group_name_H-M   'P 1'
#
loop_
_entity.id
_entity.type
_entity.pdbx_description
1 polymer ?
#
loop_
_entity_poly.entity_id
_entity_poly.type
_entity_poly.pdbx_seq_one_letter_code
_entity_poly.pdbx_strand_id
1 'polypeptide(L)'
;YNIDAIKGQKECIITEGEMDALSFIECGRTDVVSVPNGANANLSYLDDYIEEYFDDKDTIFIASDTDTKGVILRDELLRRFGADRCRILEYGEGCKDANEHLMKFGRDSLLKCLDDAPEVKVEGIFTVSDFEQSLDAIFEHGLQKGVTIGHDNFDRLCSFETKRLCIVTGIPGSGKSEFIDEIAERLNMR
;
A
#
# COMPACT_ATOMS: atom_id res chain seq x y z
N TYR A 1 21.03 2.12 17.87
CA TYR A 1 20.99 1.59 19.23
C TYR A 1 20.40 0.18 19.21
N ASN A 2 21.00 -0.73 19.97
CA ASN A 2 20.51 -2.10 20.24
C ASN A 2 20.47 -3.09 19.05
N ILE A 3 21.30 -2.90 18.02
CA ILE A 3 21.25 -3.72 16.81
C ILE A 3 21.53 -5.23 17.08
N ASP A 4 22.41 -5.55 18.02
CA ASP A 4 22.74 -6.94 18.34
C ASP A 4 21.55 -7.75 18.88
N ALA A 5 20.54 -7.07 19.45
CA ALA A 5 19.37 -7.74 20.01
C ALA A 5 18.43 -8.32 18.93
N ILE A 6 18.52 -7.86 17.70
CA ILE A 6 17.70 -8.38 16.60
C ILE A 6 18.37 -9.57 15.88
N LYS A 7 19.63 -9.86 16.15
CA LYS A 7 20.38 -10.92 15.48
C LYS A 7 19.77 -12.30 15.76
N GLY A 8 19.47 -13.03 14.72
CA GLY A 8 18.87 -14.38 14.81
C GLY A 8 17.38 -14.40 15.22
N GLN A 9 16.75 -13.24 15.40
CA GLN A 9 15.31 -13.15 15.60
C GLN A 9 14.59 -13.17 14.24
N LYS A 10 13.39 -13.75 14.17
CA LYS A 10 12.58 -13.77 12.94
C LYS A 10 11.81 -12.48 12.70
N GLU A 11 11.65 -11.70 13.74
CA GLU A 11 10.99 -10.39 13.71
C GLU A 11 11.92 -9.32 14.28
N CYS A 12 11.73 -8.09 13.87
CA CYS A 12 12.34 -6.95 14.53
C CYS A 12 11.47 -5.70 14.43
N ILE A 13 11.68 -4.77 15.36
CA ILE A 13 11.03 -3.47 15.40
C ILE A 13 12.09 -2.41 15.11
N ILE A 14 11.87 -1.56 14.12
CA ILE A 14 12.74 -0.42 13.81
C ILE A 14 12.05 0.85 14.27
N THR A 15 12.67 1.60 15.19
CA THR A 15 12.16 2.88 15.70
C THR A 15 13.00 4.04 15.20
N GLU A 16 12.44 5.26 15.25
CA GLU A 16 13.18 6.49 14.94
C GLU A 16 14.15 6.87 16.03
N GLY A 17 13.71 6.83 17.28
CA GLY A 17 14.47 7.25 18.46
C GLY A 17 14.76 6.12 19.43
N GLU A 18 15.79 6.34 20.27
CA GLU A 18 16.16 5.42 21.35
C GLU A 18 15.07 5.34 22.42
N MET A 19 14.32 6.42 22.66
CA MET A 19 13.24 6.44 23.66
C MET A 19 12.08 5.55 23.22
N ASP A 20 11.79 5.49 21.94
CA ASP A 20 10.79 4.58 21.38
C ASP A 20 11.24 3.13 21.49
N ALA A 21 12.51 2.86 21.18
CA ALA A 21 13.08 1.53 21.39
C ALA A 21 12.98 1.09 22.85
N LEU A 22 13.31 1.97 23.79
CA LEU A 22 13.18 1.70 25.22
C LEU A 22 11.73 1.47 25.64
N SER A 23 10.77 2.15 25.02
CA SER A 23 9.35 1.94 25.26
C SER A 23 8.88 0.52 24.91
N PHE A 24 9.35 -0.05 23.80
CA PHE A 24 9.11 -1.44 23.46
C PHE A 24 9.84 -2.41 24.40
N ILE A 25 11.09 -2.10 24.79
CA ILE A 25 11.84 -2.92 25.74
C ILE A 25 11.11 -2.95 27.09
N GLU A 26 10.59 -1.84 27.57
CA GLU A 26 9.78 -1.75 28.80
C GLU A 26 8.52 -2.62 28.68
N CYS A 27 7.97 -2.74 27.47
CA CYS A 27 6.86 -3.65 27.16
C CYS A 27 7.26 -5.12 26.99
N GLY A 28 8.54 -5.46 27.13
CA GLY A 28 9.05 -6.83 27.03
C GLY A 28 9.44 -7.29 25.64
N ARG A 29 9.41 -6.39 24.62
CA ARG A 29 9.95 -6.64 23.28
C ARG A 29 11.42 -6.20 23.25
N THR A 30 12.32 -7.17 23.14
CA THR A 30 13.78 -6.90 23.13
C THR A 30 14.36 -6.86 21.72
N ASP A 31 13.63 -7.34 20.74
CA ASP A 31 13.94 -7.41 19.31
C ASP A 31 13.73 -6.06 18.62
N VAL A 32 14.17 -4.99 19.22
CA VAL A 32 13.99 -3.62 18.76
C VAL A 32 15.32 -2.91 18.54
N VAL A 33 15.38 -2.13 17.46
CA VAL A 33 16.54 -1.31 17.09
C VAL A 33 16.09 0.10 16.71
N SER A 34 16.80 1.13 17.18
CA SER A 34 16.58 2.49 16.68
C SER A 34 17.58 2.85 15.59
N VAL A 35 17.14 3.68 14.64
CA VAL A 35 18.04 4.26 13.65
C VAL A 35 18.95 5.30 14.33
N PRO A 36 20.23 5.42 13.92
CA PRO A 36 21.12 6.45 14.44
C PRO A 36 20.72 7.83 13.88
N ASN A 37 20.82 8.84 14.74
CA ASN A 37 20.60 10.25 14.41
C ASN A 37 19.17 10.62 13.97
N GLY A 38 18.16 9.83 14.39
CA GLY A 38 16.74 10.10 14.10
C GLY A 38 16.37 9.96 12.62
N ALA A 39 15.22 10.53 12.24
CA ALA A 39 14.71 10.46 10.88
C ALA A 39 15.61 11.16 9.87
N ASN A 40 16.52 10.41 9.27
CA ASN A 40 17.38 10.87 8.19
C ASN A 40 17.14 9.96 6.97
N ALA A 41 16.88 10.58 5.80
CA ALA A 41 16.70 9.85 4.54
C ALA A 41 17.99 9.12 4.08
N ASN A 42 19.15 9.50 4.58
CA ASN A 42 20.40 8.82 4.25
C ASN A 42 20.63 7.63 5.17
N LEU A 43 20.12 6.47 4.79
CA LEU A 43 20.27 5.21 5.49
C LEU A 43 21.37 4.31 4.89
N SER A 44 22.35 4.88 4.16
CA SER A 44 23.42 4.09 3.51
C SER A 44 24.25 3.26 4.49
N TYR A 45 24.34 3.69 5.75
CA TYR A 45 25.00 2.90 6.81
C TYR A 45 24.30 1.56 7.10
N LEU A 46 23.00 1.43 6.78
CA LEU A 46 22.29 0.16 6.95
C LEU A 46 22.76 -0.90 5.94
N ASP A 47 23.27 -0.48 4.78
CA ASP A 47 23.67 -1.40 3.71
C ASP A 47 24.73 -2.39 4.20
N ASP A 48 25.61 -1.98 5.12
CA ASP A 48 26.65 -2.83 5.72
C ASP A 48 26.08 -3.84 6.75
N TYR A 49 24.85 -3.65 7.22
CA TYR A 49 24.20 -4.47 8.25
C TYR A 49 23.06 -5.33 7.74
N ILE A 50 22.60 -5.13 6.49
CA ILE A 50 21.44 -5.85 5.94
C ILE A 50 21.66 -7.36 5.99
N GLU A 51 22.76 -7.84 5.44
CA GLU A 51 23.06 -9.29 5.33
C GLU A 51 23.17 -9.96 6.71
N GLU A 52 23.76 -9.29 7.69
CA GLU A 52 24.03 -9.89 9.00
C GLU A 52 22.82 -9.81 9.95
N TYR A 53 21.97 -8.76 9.84
CA TYR A 53 20.97 -8.45 10.84
C TYR A 53 19.54 -8.47 10.34
N PHE A 54 19.32 -8.32 9.01
CA PHE A 54 17.97 -8.12 8.46
C PHE A 54 17.54 -9.15 7.41
N ASP A 55 18.46 -9.86 6.79
CA ASP A 55 18.12 -10.83 5.74
C ASP A 55 17.32 -12.03 6.26
N ASP A 56 17.53 -12.41 7.50
CA ASP A 56 16.85 -13.53 8.16
C ASP A 56 15.47 -13.18 8.73
N LYS A 57 15.01 -11.94 8.58
CA LYS A 57 13.74 -11.46 9.12
C LYS A 57 12.56 -11.85 8.23
N ASP A 58 11.57 -12.46 8.82
CA ASP A 58 10.28 -12.75 8.19
C ASP A 58 9.35 -11.52 8.28
N THR A 59 9.44 -10.75 9.38
CA THR A 59 8.63 -9.54 9.60
C THR A 59 9.49 -8.42 10.16
N ILE A 60 9.36 -7.22 9.60
CA ILE A 60 10.00 -5.99 10.07
C ILE A 60 8.90 -4.98 10.40
N PHE A 61 8.75 -4.67 11.68
CA PHE A 61 7.83 -3.62 12.14
C PHE A 61 8.51 -2.26 12.06
N ILE A 62 7.91 -1.32 11.34
CA ILE A 62 8.38 0.05 11.22
C ILE A 62 7.58 0.94 12.17
N ALA A 63 8.21 1.37 13.24
CA ALA A 63 7.66 2.17 14.31
C ALA A 63 8.25 3.59 14.28
N SER A 64 8.10 4.28 13.15
CA SER A 64 8.54 5.66 12.96
C SER A 64 7.50 6.66 13.49
N ASP A 65 7.93 7.91 13.69
CA ASP A 65 7.04 9.00 14.03
C ASP A 65 6.01 9.24 12.91
N THR A 66 4.85 9.80 13.28
CA THR A 66 3.79 10.13 12.31
C THR A 66 4.00 11.49 11.63
N ASP A 67 5.08 12.20 11.95
CA ASP A 67 5.42 13.48 11.32
C ASP A 67 6.05 13.32 9.93
N THR A 68 6.30 14.43 9.26
CA THR A 68 6.85 14.43 7.89
C THR A 68 8.20 13.71 7.79
N LYS A 69 9.03 13.78 8.83
CA LYS A 69 10.35 13.14 8.83
C LYS A 69 10.23 11.65 9.05
N GLY A 70 9.38 11.22 9.98
CA GLY A 70 9.10 9.82 10.22
C GLY A 70 8.49 9.13 9.00
N VAL A 71 7.64 9.84 8.22
CA VAL A 71 7.12 9.35 6.94
C VAL A 71 8.24 9.11 5.92
N ILE A 72 9.20 10.04 5.80
CA ILE A 72 10.35 9.90 4.89
C ILE A 72 11.23 8.70 5.32
N LEU A 73 11.49 8.55 6.61
CA LEU A 73 12.22 7.41 7.15
C LEU A 73 11.52 6.10 6.83
N ARG A 74 10.22 6.02 7.09
CA ARG A 74 9.38 4.86 6.79
C ARG A 74 9.47 4.45 5.32
N ASP A 75 9.28 5.39 4.43
CA ASP A 75 9.28 5.12 2.98
C ASP A 75 10.65 4.64 2.49
N GLU A 76 11.74 5.15 3.06
CA GLU A 76 13.09 4.67 2.75
C GLU A 76 13.37 3.27 3.34
N LEU A 77 12.88 2.96 4.54
CA LEU A 77 12.96 1.61 5.11
C LEU A 77 12.17 0.60 4.28
N LEU A 78 10.95 0.94 3.85
CA LEU A 78 10.15 0.12 2.95
C LEU A 78 10.87 -0.17 1.63
N ARG A 79 11.51 0.83 1.05
CA ARG A 79 12.28 0.68 -0.18
C ARG A 79 13.47 -0.29 -0.02
N ARG A 80 14.13 -0.27 1.15
CA ARG A 80 15.32 -1.09 1.42
C ARG A 80 14.99 -2.52 1.79
N PHE A 81 14.01 -2.72 2.65
CA PHE A 81 13.69 -4.04 3.19
C PHE A 81 12.62 -4.80 2.40
N GLY A 82 11.91 -4.11 1.50
CA GLY A 82 10.76 -4.67 0.77
C GLY A 82 9.45 -4.54 1.57
N ALA A 83 8.40 -4.10 0.88
CA ALA A 83 7.11 -3.84 1.50
C ALA A 83 6.39 -5.14 1.93
N ASP A 84 6.73 -6.26 1.30
CA ASP A 84 6.14 -7.59 1.51
C ASP A 84 6.37 -8.16 2.91
N ARG A 85 7.51 -7.82 3.53
CA ARG A 85 7.84 -8.23 4.90
C ARG A 85 7.78 -7.11 5.92
N CYS A 86 7.39 -5.91 5.50
CA CYS A 86 7.27 -4.77 6.39
C CYS A 86 5.82 -4.58 6.87
N ARG A 87 5.68 -4.15 8.12
CA ARG A 87 4.42 -3.71 8.72
C ARG A 87 4.60 -2.36 9.35
N ILE A 88 3.67 -1.44 9.11
CA ILE A 88 3.73 -0.07 9.63
C ILE A 88 2.88 0.02 10.88
N LEU A 89 3.46 0.49 11.98
CA LEU A 89 2.71 0.72 13.20
C LEU A 89 1.87 1.99 13.09
N GLU A 90 0.65 1.88 13.59
CA GLU A 90 -0.26 3.00 13.77
C GLU A 90 -0.47 3.24 15.27
N TYR A 91 -0.29 4.48 15.71
CA TYR A 91 -0.46 4.84 17.10
C TYR A 91 -1.86 5.35 17.37
N GLY A 92 -2.30 5.25 18.62
CA GLY A 92 -3.58 5.75 19.07
C GLY A 92 -3.72 7.26 18.89
N GLU A 93 -4.96 7.74 18.89
CA GLU A 93 -5.30 9.14 18.63
C GLU A 93 -4.49 10.13 19.47
N GLY A 94 -3.86 11.07 18.78
CA GLY A 94 -3.04 12.14 19.38
C GLY A 94 -1.69 11.68 19.91
N CYS A 95 -1.18 10.52 19.45
CA CYS A 95 0.20 10.09 19.69
C CYS A 95 0.98 10.13 18.39
N LYS A 96 2.18 10.65 18.43
CA LYS A 96 3.09 10.74 17.29
C LYS A 96 4.10 9.60 17.22
N ASP A 97 4.43 9.01 18.38
CA ASP A 97 5.48 8.02 18.55
C ASP A 97 5.08 6.94 19.60
N ALA A 98 5.93 5.93 19.73
CA ALA A 98 5.70 4.81 20.64
C ALA A 98 5.76 5.23 22.12
N ASN A 99 6.60 6.19 22.46
CA ASN A 99 6.72 6.65 23.85
C ASN A 99 5.46 7.40 24.28
N GLU A 100 4.94 8.32 23.47
CA GLU A 100 3.67 9.00 23.74
C GLU A 100 2.51 8.01 23.85
N HIS A 101 2.48 6.99 22.99
CA HIS A 101 1.45 5.95 23.05
C HIS A 101 1.52 5.16 24.34
N LEU A 102 2.72 4.71 24.74
CA LEU A 102 2.94 3.98 25.99
C LEU A 102 2.49 4.79 27.20
N MET A 103 2.87 6.07 27.26
CA MET A 103 2.52 6.95 28.37
C MET A 103 1.01 7.22 28.48
N LYS A 104 0.31 7.27 27.36
CA LYS A 104 -1.12 7.61 27.30
C LYS A 104 -2.04 6.39 27.43
N PHE A 105 -1.71 5.30 26.79
CA PHE A 105 -2.58 4.13 26.68
C PHE A 105 -2.04 2.87 27.37
N GLY A 106 -0.79 2.91 27.78
CA GLY A 106 -0.16 1.83 28.55
C GLY A 106 0.39 0.70 27.66
N ARG A 107 0.99 -0.25 28.33
CA ARG A 107 1.80 -1.35 27.80
C ARG A 107 1.03 -2.26 26.84
N ASP A 108 -0.12 -2.76 27.27
CA ASP A 108 -0.89 -3.71 26.47
C ASP A 108 -1.40 -3.09 25.16
N SER A 109 -1.69 -1.79 25.20
CA SER A 109 -2.12 -1.05 24.02
C SER A 109 -0.98 -0.86 23.02
N LEU A 110 0.26 -0.60 23.47
CA LEU A 110 1.42 -0.49 22.60
C LEU A 110 1.75 -1.84 21.93
N LEU A 111 1.67 -2.94 22.69
CA LEU A 111 1.87 -4.28 22.13
C LEU A 111 0.79 -4.63 21.09
N LYS A 112 -0.44 -4.22 21.35
CA LYS A 112 -1.53 -4.41 20.40
C LYS A 112 -1.30 -3.68 19.08
N CYS A 113 -0.60 -2.54 19.05
CA CYS A 113 -0.23 -1.89 17.80
C CYS A 113 0.65 -2.78 16.90
N LEU A 114 1.44 -3.69 17.46
CA LEU A 114 2.21 -4.67 16.68
C LEU A 114 1.29 -5.74 16.08
N ASP A 115 0.36 -6.27 16.90
CA ASP A 115 -0.58 -7.31 16.46
C ASP A 115 -1.52 -6.79 15.36
N ASP A 116 -1.96 -5.53 15.48
CA ASP A 116 -2.88 -4.87 14.56
C ASP A 116 -2.17 -4.24 13.34
N ALA A 117 -0.83 -4.22 13.30
CA ALA A 117 -0.07 -3.57 12.23
C ALA A 117 -0.37 -4.20 10.86
N PRO A 118 -0.94 -3.45 9.90
CA PRO A 118 -1.32 -3.98 8.61
C PRO A 118 -0.11 -4.31 7.73
N GLU A 119 -0.30 -5.27 6.82
CA GLU A 119 0.63 -5.50 5.72
C GLU A 119 0.64 -4.28 4.79
N VAL A 120 1.83 -3.92 4.32
CA VAL A 120 1.97 -2.80 3.39
C VAL A 120 1.49 -3.23 2.01
N LYS A 121 0.48 -2.54 1.49
CA LYS A 121 0.00 -2.78 0.13
C LYS A 121 1.05 -2.37 -0.89
N VAL A 122 1.50 -3.33 -1.68
CA VAL A 122 2.41 -3.07 -2.81
C VAL A 122 1.58 -2.68 -4.02
N GLU A 123 1.91 -1.54 -4.63
CA GLU A 123 1.21 -1.07 -5.82
C GLU A 123 1.25 -2.13 -6.94
N GLY A 124 0.08 -2.46 -7.49
CA GLY A 124 -0.06 -3.47 -8.54
C GLY A 124 -0.20 -4.91 -8.04
N ILE A 125 -0.06 -5.18 -6.74
CA ILE A 125 -0.38 -6.48 -6.13
C ILE A 125 -1.72 -6.38 -5.41
N PHE A 126 -2.63 -7.27 -5.76
CA PHE A 126 -3.99 -7.29 -5.23
C PHE A 126 -4.28 -8.66 -4.63
N THR A 127 -5.01 -8.66 -3.54
CA THR A 127 -5.59 -9.86 -2.94
C THR A 127 -7.00 -10.12 -3.49
N VAL A 128 -7.54 -11.30 -3.26
CA VAL A 128 -8.92 -11.62 -3.65
C VAL A 128 -9.91 -10.67 -2.98
N SER A 129 -9.66 -10.29 -1.72
CA SER A 129 -10.52 -9.36 -0.97
C SER A 129 -10.59 -7.96 -1.58
N ASP A 130 -9.56 -7.52 -2.28
CA ASP A 130 -9.56 -6.21 -2.95
C ASP A 130 -10.58 -6.15 -4.12
N PHE A 131 -11.00 -7.30 -4.64
CA PHE A 131 -11.98 -7.41 -5.73
C PHE A 131 -13.38 -7.79 -5.26
N GLU A 132 -13.59 -8.14 -4.00
CA GLU A 132 -14.86 -8.68 -3.47
C GLU A 132 -16.05 -7.78 -3.83
N GLN A 133 -15.97 -6.49 -3.51
CA GLN A 133 -17.04 -5.55 -3.84
C GLN A 133 -17.31 -5.42 -5.35
N SER A 134 -16.26 -5.47 -6.16
CA SER A 134 -16.38 -5.38 -7.61
C SER A 134 -16.99 -6.64 -8.20
N LEU A 135 -16.66 -7.80 -7.64
CA LEU A 135 -17.23 -9.09 -8.03
C LEU A 135 -18.72 -9.18 -7.65
N ASP A 136 -19.06 -8.75 -6.43
CA ASP A 136 -20.45 -8.71 -5.97
C ASP A 136 -21.29 -7.78 -6.86
N ALA A 137 -20.76 -6.60 -7.18
CA ALA A 137 -21.45 -5.67 -8.09
C ALA A 137 -21.68 -6.27 -9.49
N ILE A 138 -20.70 -7.00 -10.03
CA ILE A 138 -20.85 -7.68 -11.32
C ILE A 138 -21.86 -8.86 -11.21
N PHE A 139 -21.85 -9.57 -10.10
CA PHE A 139 -22.76 -10.69 -9.85
C PHE A 139 -24.22 -10.22 -9.74
N GLU A 140 -24.47 -9.13 -9.01
CA GLU A 140 -25.82 -8.59 -8.79
C GLU A 140 -26.37 -7.82 -10.00
N HIS A 141 -25.53 -7.03 -10.67
CA HIS A 141 -25.97 -6.09 -11.69
C HIS A 141 -25.51 -6.45 -13.12
N GLY A 142 -24.65 -7.47 -13.26
CA GLY A 142 -23.99 -7.80 -14.51
C GLY A 142 -22.90 -6.79 -14.89
N LEU A 143 -22.31 -6.98 -16.07
CA LEU A 143 -21.35 -6.03 -16.62
C LEU A 143 -22.04 -4.70 -16.92
N GLN A 144 -21.41 -3.61 -16.55
CA GLN A 144 -21.91 -2.27 -16.86
C GLN A 144 -22.00 -2.09 -18.37
N LYS A 145 -23.16 -1.61 -18.83
CA LYS A 145 -23.34 -1.24 -20.24
C LYS A 145 -22.51 0.02 -20.51
N GLY A 146 -21.77 0.00 -21.61
CA GLY A 146 -21.07 1.17 -22.13
C GLY A 146 -22.04 2.25 -22.63
N VAL A 147 -21.50 3.29 -23.21
CA VAL A 147 -22.26 4.39 -23.82
C VAL A 147 -22.93 3.89 -25.10
N THR A 148 -24.23 4.17 -25.25
CA THR A 148 -25.03 3.88 -26.46
C THR A 148 -25.02 5.07 -27.40
N ILE A 149 -25.25 4.84 -28.68
CA ILE A 149 -25.30 5.91 -29.68
C ILE A 149 -26.74 6.39 -30.03
N GLY A 150 -27.77 5.82 -29.37
CA GLY A 150 -29.16 6.18 -29.61
C GLY A 150 -29.78 5.52 -30.84
N HIS A 151 -29.21 4.40 -31.25
CA HIS A 151 -29.70 3.56 -32.37
C HIS A 151 -30.25 2.25 -31.82
N ASP A 152 -31.54 2.12 -31.66
CA ASP A 152 -32.20 1.01 -30.93
C ASP A 152 -31.71 -0.38 -31.37
N ASN A 153 -31.55 -0.61 -32.66
CA ASN A 153 -31.09 -1.89 -33.16
C ASN A 153 -29.60 -2.15 -32.89
N PHE A 154 -28.79 -1.11 -32.91
CA PHE A 154 -27.36 -1.20 -32.61
C PHE A 154 -27.13 -1.32 -31.10
N ASP A 155 -27.80 -0.51 -30.32
CA ASP A 155 -27.66 -0.44 -28.88
C ASP A 155 -28.13 -1.70 -28.12
N ARG A 156 -28.92 -2.56 -28.84
CA ARG A 156 -29.25 -3.90 -28.34
C ARG A 156 -28.09 -4.88 -28.45
N LEU A 157 -27.20 -4.67 -29.42
CA LEU A 157 -26.12 -5.60 -29.74
C LEU A 157 -24.80 -5.20 -29.13
N CYS A 158 -24.52 -3.91 -29.05
CA CYS A 158 -23.25 -3.40 -28.50
C CYS A 158 -23.40 -2.00 -27.91
N SER A 159 -22.42 -1.63 -27.09
CA SER A 159 -22.22 -0.31 -26.52
C SER A 159 -20.73 0.02 -26.50
N PHE A 160 -20.38 1.29 -26.40
CA PHE A 160 -19.00 1.74 -26.43
C PHE A 160 -18.49 1.96 -25.00
N GLU A 161 -17.38 1.33 -24.68
CA GLU A 161 -16.70 1.51 -23.39
C GLU A 161 -15.54 2.49 -23.59
N THR A 162 -15.40 3.47 -22.68
CA THR A 162 -14.28 4.41 -22.69
C THR A 162 -12.95 3.68 -22.47
N LYS A 163 -11.86 4.24 -23.01
CA LYS A 163 -10.50 3.66 -22.89
C LYS A 163 -10.34 2.29 -23.58
N ARG A 164 -11.23 1.92 -24.47
CA ARG A 164 -11.11 0.71 -25.31
C ARG A 164 -10.81 1.08 -26.76
N LEU A 165 -9.97 0.27 -27.40
CA LEU A 165 -9.72 0.36 -28.83
C LEU A 165 -10.85 -0.35 -29.58
N CYS A 166 -11.53 0.36 -30.49
CA CYS A 166 -12.50 -0.20 -31.38
C CYS A 166 -11.93 -0.23 -32.82
N ILE A 167 -11.93 -1.39 -33.47
CA ILE A 167 -11.46 -1.55 -34.85
C ILE A 167 -12.66 -1.89 -35.72
N VAL A 168 -12.91 -1.04 -36.74
CA VAL A 168 -13.97 -1.27 -37.76
C VAL A 168 -13.34 -1.74 -39.04
N THR A 169 -13.70 -2.93 -39.49
CA THR A 169 -13.19 -3.53 -40.73
C THR A 169 -14.32 -3.78 -41.76
N GLY A 170 -13.98 -3.90 -43.02
CA GLY A 170 -14.91 -4.21 -44.09
C GLY A 170 -14.33 -3.89 -45.45
N ILE A 171 -15.04 -4.28 -46.53
CA ILE A 171 -14.62 -4.03 -47.90
C ILE A 171 -14.55 -2.53 -48.24
N PRO A 172 -13.70 -2.12 -49.20
CA PRO A 172 -13.66 -0.72 -49.64
C PRO A 172 -15.03 -0.27 -50.15
N GLY A 173 -15.41 0.98 -49.84
CA GLY A 173 -16.69 1.56 -50.27
C GLY A 173 -17.94 1.10 -49.50
N SER A 174 -17.78 0.38 -48.36
CA SER A 174 -18.90 -0.10 -47.52
C SER A 174 -19.48 0.90 -46.54
N GLY A 175 -19.06 2.16 -46.57
CA GLY A 175 -19.57 3.19 -45.65
C GLY A 175 -18.96 3.18 -44.25
N LYS A 176 -17.79 2.51 -44.04
CA LYS A 176 -17.13 2.44 -42.69
C LYS A 176 -16.82 3.81 -42.08
N SER A 177 -16.29 4.71 -42.88
CA SER A 177 -15.89 6.05 -42.41
C SER A 177 -17.12 6.85 -42.00
N GLU A 178 -18.18 6.84 -42.82
CA GLU A 178 -19.45 7.50 -42.51
C GLU A 178 -20.10 6.95 -41.24
N PHE A 179 -20.02 5.65 -41.03
CA PHE A 179 -20.51 5.00 -39.80
C PHE A 179 -19.69 5.42 -38.57
N ILE A 180 -18.36 5.52 -38.68
CA ILE A 180 -17.48 6.00 -37.59
C ILE A 180 -17.77 7.46 -37.29
N ASP A 181 -17.96 8.29 -38.33
CA ASP A 181 -18.26 9.72 -38.16
C ASP A 181 -19.64 9.89 -37.46
N GLU A 182 -20.66 9.11 -37.85
CA GLU A 182 -21.93 9.11 -37.13
C GLU A 182 -21.81 8.69 -35.69
N ILE A 183 -21.04 7.65 -35.38
CA ILE A 183 -20.76 7.25 -33.97
C ILE A 183 -20.09 8.37 -33.20
N ALA A 184 -19.05 8.99 -33.76
CA ALA A 184 -18.31 10.06 -33.13
C ALA A 184 -19.20 11.27 -32.84
N GLU A 185 -20.06 11.66 -33.83
CA GLU A 185 -21.03 12.75 -33.66
C GLU A 185 -22.01 12.45 -32.52
N ARG A 186 -22.61 11.26 -32.52
CA ARG A 186 -23.59 10.85 -31.51
C ARG A 186 -23.00 10.73 -30.09
N LEU A 187 -21.77 10.27 -29.97
CA LEU A 187 -21.09 10.19 -28.70
C LEU A 187 -20.66 11.57 -28.17
N ASN A 188 -20.38 12.53 -29.06
CA ASN A 188 -20.01 13.89 -28.70
C ASN A 188 -21.21 14.78 -28.33
N MET A 189 -22.42 14.41 -28.75
CA MET A 189 -23.66 15.12 -28.39
C MET A 189 -24.24 14.74 -27.02
N ARG A 190 -23.62 13.81 -26.32
CA ARG A 190 -24.05 13.31 -25.00
C ARG A 190 -23.09 13.69 -23.90
#